data_98e592fd89306fc85a745173b3bd7e00
#
_entry.id   98e592fd89306fc85a745173b3bd7e00
#
_cell.length_a   1.000
_cell.length_b   1.000
_cell.length_c   1.000
_cell.angle_alpha   90.00
_cell.angle_beta   90.00
_cell.angle_gamma   90.00
#
_symmetry.space_group_name_H-M   'P 1'
#
loop_
_entity.id
_entity.type
_entity.pdbx_description
1 polymer ?
#
loop_
_entity_poly.entity_id
_entity_poly.type
_entity_poly.pdbx_seq_one_letter_code
_entity_poly.pdbx_strand_id
1 'polypeptide(L)'
;MQRKRSSVPAPTTAQSLSSLLKSARDIMRKDKGLNGDTDRLPMLTWIMFLKFLDDLELQRKEEAALAGSKFRPAIEPPYRWRDWAAKADGVTGDELLSFINQDETTRPDGTTGKGLFACLRSLTSSNGDDRRDVIATVFRGVDNRMRSGYLLRDVINKISGIHFTYFIKMSN
;
A
#
# COMPACT_ATOMS: atom_id res chain seq x y z
N MET A 1 -19.82 -27.71 -14.19
CA MET A 1 -19.32 -26.38 -13.80
C MET A 1 -18.51 -26.50 -12.51
N GLN A 2 -17.18 -26.58 -12.58
CA GLN A 2 -16.32 -26.66 -11.39
C GLN A 2 -16.12 -25.24 -10.85
N ARG A 3 -16.60 -24.97 -9.63
CA ARG A 3 -16.28 -23.76 -8.88
C ARG A 3 -14.75 -23.75 -8.61
N LYS A 4 -14.04 -22.82 -9.25
CA LYS A 4 -12.66 -22.49 -8.86
C LYS A 4 -12.67 -22.09 -7.37
N ARG A 5 -12.16 -22.96 -6.51
CA ARG A 5 -11.82 -22.61 -5.12
C ARG A 5 -10.76 -21.52 -5.22
N SER A 6 -11.10 -20.30 -4.82
CA SER A 6 -10.10 -19.27 -4.57
C SER A 6 -9.22 -19.77 -3.42
N SER A 7 -8.02 -20.23 -3.74
CA SER A 7 -7.05 -20.59 -2.72
C SER A 7 -6.66 -19.31 -1.96
N VAL A 8 -6.97 -19.27 -0.67
CA VAL A 8 -6.43 -18.24 0.22
C VAL A 8 -4.90 -18.33 0.13
N PRO A 9 -4.19 -17.22 -0.17
CA PRO A 9 -2.74 -17.25 -0.24
C PRO A 9 -2.14 -17.79 1.05
N ALA A 10 -1.10 -18.62 0.93
CA ALA A 10 -0.39 -19.12 2.10
C ALA A 10 0.21 -17.95 2.90
N PRO A 11 0.22 -18.01 4.25
CA PRO A 11 0.79 -16.95 5.07
C PRO A 11 2.28 -16.77 4.75
N THR A 12 2.73 -15.52 4.74
CA THR A 12 4.14 -15.19 4.54
C THR A 12 4.96 -15.64 5.73
N THR A 13 5.91 -16.54 5.50
CA THR A 13 6.85 -16.99 6.54
C THR A 13 7.91 -15.91 6.82
N ALA A 14 8.59 -15.98 7.98
CA ALA A 14 9.68 -15.07 8.30
C ALA A 14 10.80 -15.12 7.25
N GLN A 15 11.11 -16.32 6.72
CA GLN A 15 12.11 -16.50 5.67
C GLN A 15 11.66 -15.87 4.34
N SER A 16 10.41 -16.07 3.92
CA SER A 16 9.89 -15.46 2.69
C SER A 16 9.76 -13.94 2.81
N LEU A 17 9.40 -13.42 3.98
CA LEU A 17 9.40 -11.99 4.26
C LEU A 17 10.81 -11.40 4.11
N SER A 18 11.81 -12.02 4.74
CA SER A 18 13.21 -11.59 4.62
C SER A 18 13.71 -11.57 3.18
N SER A 19 13.37 -12.61 2.39
CA SER A 19 13.72 -12.69 0.97
C SER A 19 13.06 -11.59 0.14
N LEU A 20 11.78 -11.32 0.37
CA LEU A 20 11.04 -10.26 -0.34
C LEU A 20 11.61 -8.87 0.00
N LEU A 21 11.91 -8.61 1.26
CA LEU A 21 12.51 -7.34 1.69
C LEU A 21 13.91 -7.15 1.13
N LYS A 22 14.73 -8.20 1.10
CA LYS A 22 16.04 -8.17 0.46
C LYS A 22 15.92 -7.84 -1.03
N SER A 23 15.04 -8.51 -1.74
CA SER A 23 14.78 -8.25 -3.17
C SER A 23 14.32 -6.81 -3.42
N ALA A 24 13.43 -6.28 -2.60
CA ALA A 24 12.96 -4.90 -2.68
C ALA A 24 14.12 -3.91 -2.49
N ARG A 25 15.00 -4.14 -1.50
CA ARG A 25 16.19 -3.29 -1.25
C ARG A 25 17.19 -3.38 -2.40
N ASP A 26 17.38 -4.53 -3.00
CA ASP A 26 18.27 -4.71 -4.16
C ASP A 26 17.75 -3.93 -5.38
N ILE A 27 16.45 -3.88 -5.60
CA ILE A 27 15.82 -3.03 -6.62
C ILE A 27 16.07 -1.54 -6.30
N MET A 28 15.84 -1.13 -5.07
CA MET A 28 16.02 0.26 -4.61
C MET A 28 17.45 0.76 -4.78
N ARG A 29 18.46 -0.10 -4.67
CA ARG A 29 19.86 0.27 -4.89
C ARG A 29 20.17 0.74 -6.30
N LYS A 30 19.32 0.40 -7.27
CA LYS A 30 19.46 0.83 -8.67
C LYS A 30 18.87 2.22 -8.90
N ASP A 31 18.08 2.75 -7.97
CA ASP A 31 17.45 4.06 -8.09
C ASP A 31 18.42 5.18 -7.67
N LYS A 32 18.58 6.17 -8.54
CA LYS A 32 19.49 7.30 -8.34
C LYS A 32 19.00 8.30 -7.28
N GLY A 33 17.76 8.22 -6.88
CA GLY A 33 17.16 9.08 -5.85
C GLY A 33 17.46 8.63 -4.43
N LEU A 34 17.99 7.41 -4.25
CA LEU A 34 18.23 6.80 -2.93
C LEU A 34 19.73 6.66 -2.64
N ASN A 35 20.17 7.24 -1.54
CA ASN A 35 21.59 7.30 -1.12
C ASN A 35 21.84 6.51 0.17
N GLY A 36 21.60 5.21 0.16
CA GLY A 36 21.86 4.34 1.30
C GLY A 36 20.61 3.95 2.08
N ASP A 37 20.82 3.27 3.20
CA ASP A 37 19.72 2.73 4.01
C ASP A 37 18.88 3.83 4.70
N THR A 38 19.47 4.98 4.95
CA THR A 38 18.74 6.15 5.48
C THR A 38 17.60 6.59 4.58
N ASP A 39 17.76 6.45 3.26
CA ASP A 39 16.71 6.75 2.29
C ASP A 39 15.84 5.53 1.98
N ARG A 40 16.42 4.32 1.96
CA ARG A 40 15.68 3.10 1.61
C ARG A 40 14.71 2.64 2.68
N LEU A 41 15.07 2.73 3.97
CA LEU A 41 14.21 2.28 5.06
C LEU A 41 12.90 3.07 5.15
N PRO A 42 12.89 4.41 5.07
CA PRO A 42 11.63 5.16 5.01
C PRO A 42 10.75 4.79 3.81
N MET A 43 11.35 4.52 2.65
CA MET A 43 10.63 4.07 1.47
C MET A 43 9.94 2.73 1.68
N LEU A 44 10.64 1.73 2.21
CA LEU A 44 10.06 0.44 2.56
C LEU A 44 8.94 0.59 3.59
N THR A 45 9.13 1.46 4.58
CA THR A 45 8.17 1.65 5.67
C THR A 45 6.82 2.12 5.15
N TRP A 46 6.76 3.18 4.33
CA TRP A 46 5.46 3.67 3.87
C TRP A 46 4.80 2.71 2.87
N ILE A 47 5.58 2.05 2.01
CA ILE A 47 5.03 1.07 1.07
C ILE A 47 4.43 -0.13 1.82
N MET A 48 5.16 -0.68 2.78
CA MET A 48 4.67 -1.78 3.62
C MET A 48 3.46 -1.38 4.46
N PHE A 49 3.46 -0.17 4.99
CA PHE A 49 2.34 0.36 5.78
C PHE A 49 1.03 0.36 4.96
N LEU A 50 1.08 0.83 3.71
CA LEU A 50 -0.11 0.85 2.84
C LEU A 50 -0.59 -0.56 2.50
N LYS A 51 0.32 -1.50 2.26
CA LYS A 51 -0.04 -2.91 2.03
C LYS A 51 -0.66 -3.54 3.28
N PHE A 52 -0.03 -3.34 4.44
CA PHE A 52 -0.55 -3.82 5.73
C PHE A 52 -1.94 -3.26 6.03
N LEU A 53 -2.13 -1.97 5.81
CA LEU A 53 -3.42 -1.31 6.06
C LEU A 53 -4.53 -1.88 5.17
N ASP A 54 -4.24 -2.17 3.90
CA ASP A 54 -5.20 -2.77 3.00
C ASP A 54 -5.60 -4.20 3.43
N ASP A 55 -4.62 -5.01 3.83
CA ASP A 55 -4.87 -6.35 4.36
C ASP A 55 -5.70 -6.29 5.66
N LEU A 56 -5.40 -5.35 6.54
CA LEU A 56 -6.14 -5.13 7.79
C LEU A 56 -7.59 -4.69 7.51
N GLU A 57 -7.80 -3.79 6.57
CA GLU A 57 -9.15 -3.31 6.22
C GLU A 57 -9.99 -4.41 5.57
N LEU A 58 -9.39 -5.25 4.73
CA LEU A 58 -10.06 -6.43 4.17
C LEU A 58 -10.53 -7.38 5.27
N GLN A 59 -9.68 -7.67 6.25
CA GLN A 59 -10.04 -8.53 7.37
C GLN A 59 -11.18 -7.92 8.20
N ARG A 60 -11.09 -6.64 8.54
CA ARG A 60 -12.14 -5.95 9.31
C ARG A 60 -13.47 -5.88 8.57
N LYS A 61 -13.41 -5.75 7.24
CA LYS A 61 -14.62 -5.81 6.41
C LYS A 61 -15.29 -7.19 6.48
N GLU A 62 -14.51 -8.27 6.42
CA GLU A 62 -15.01 -9.65 6.57
C GLU A 62 -15.61 -9.89 7.96
N GLU A 63 -14.92 -9.45 9.01
CA GLU A 63 -15.40 -9.55 10.41
C GLU A 63 -16.71 -8.78 10.61
N ALA A 64 -16.81 -7.57 10.07
CA ALA A 64 -18.04 -6.77 10.13
C ALA A 64 -19.20 -7.45 9.40
N ALA A 65 -18.96 -8.06 8.23
CA ALA A 65 -19.97 -8.79 7.49
C ALA A 65 -20.49 -10.01 8.29
N LEU A 66 -19.60 -10.75 8.96
CA LEU A 66 -19.96 -11.89 9.82
C LEU A 66 -20.74 -11.45 11.06
N ALA A 67 -20.44 -10.28 11.61
CA ALA A 67 -21.12 -9.72 12.77
C ALA A 67 -22.40 -8.96 12.41
N GLY A 68 -22.74 -8.83 11.13
CA GLY A 68 -23.90 -8.03 10.67
C GLY A 68 -23.76 -6.54 10.87
N SER A 69 -22.53 -6.03 11.07
CA SER A 69 -22.24 -4.62 11.25
C SER A 69 -21.76 -3.95 9.95
N LYS A 70 -21.83 -2.61 9.90
CA LYS A 70 -21.33 -1.83 8.76
C LYS A 70 -19.84 -1.57 8.93
N PHE A 71 -19.07 -1.83 7.86
CA PHE A 71 -17.66 -1.46 7.76
C PHE A 71 -17.51 -0.11 7.04
N ARG A 72 -16.68 0.76 7.61
CA ARG A 72 -16.27 2.02 6.96
C ARG A 72 -14.77 1.98 6.70
N PRO A 73 -14.32 2.06 5.42
CA PRO A 73 -12.91 2.09 5.11
C PRO A 73 -12.27 3.42 5.54
N ALA A 74 -11.02 3.37 6.00
CA ALA A 74 -10.23 4.57 6.26
C ALA A 74 -9.75 5.21 4.96
N ILE A 75 -9.45 4.40 3.96
CA ILE A 75 -9.03 4.82 2.62
C ILE A 75 -10.08 4.40 1.61
N GLU A 76 -10.57 5.37 0.84
CA GLU A 76 -11.56 5.14 -0.21
C GLU A 76 -10.91 4.82 -1.56
N PRO A 77 -11.64 4.14 -2.50
CA PRO A 77 -11.20 4.06 -3.88
C PRO A 77 -11.00 5.46 -4.49
N PRO A 78 -10.04 5.67 -5.37
CA PRO A 78 -9.10 4.70 -5.96
C PRO A 78 -7.74 4.62 -5.24
N TYR A 79 -7.66 4.94 -3.97
CA TYR A 79 -6.41 5.09 -3.21
C TYR A 79 -6.00 3.86 -2.40
N ARG A 80 -6.86 2.83 -2.31
CA ARG A 80 -6.52 1.60 -1.60
C ARG A 80 -5.43 0.85 -2.36
N TRP A 81 -4.59 0.12 -1.66
CA TRP A 81 -3.53 -0.69 -2.28
C TRP A 81 -4.06 -1.56 -3.43
N ARG A 82 -5.21 -2.20 -3.25
CA ARG A 82 -5.86 -3.05 -4.27
C ARG A 82 -6.30 -2.29 -5.52
N ASP A 83 -6.46 -0.98 -5.45
CA ASP A 83 -6.94 -0.16 -6.57
C ASP A 83 -5.81 0.22 -7.54
N TRP A 84 -4.58 0.40 -7.05
CA TRP A 84 -3.47 0.90 -7.88
C TRP A 84 -2.19 0.07 -7.79
N ALA A 85 -1.97 -0.65 -6.70
CA ALA A 85 -0.69 -1.32 -6.41
C ALA A 85 -0.72 -2.83 -6.63
N ALA A 86 -1.86 -3.49 -6.44
CA ALA A 86 -1.97 -4.95 -6.40
C ALA A 86 -1.72 -5.65 -7.74
N LYS A 87 -1.98 -4.99 -8.87
CA LYS A 87 -1.72 -5.56 -10.20
C LYS A 87 -0.27 -5.37 -10.57
N ALA A 88 0.41 -6.45 -10.94
CA ALA A 88 1.83 -6.41 -11.31
C ALA A 88 2.10 -5.56 -12.57
N ASP A 89 1.14 -5.53 -13.51
CA ASP A 89 1.15 -4.74 -14.74
C ASP A 89 0.36 -3.41 -14.62
N GLY A 90 0.15 -2.94 -13.38
CA GLY A 90 -0.55 -1.70 -13.10
C GLY A 90 0.25 -0.45 -13.47
N VAL A 91 -0.23 0.69 -12.99
CA VAL A 91 0.44 1.99 -13.24
C VAL A 91 1.93 1.95 -12.91
N THR A 92 2.74 2.49 -13.80
CA THR A 92 4.22 2.47 -13.72
C THR A 92 4.81 3.75 -14.30
N GLY A 93 6.14 3.87 -14.29
CA GLY A 93 6.85 4.99 -14.91
C GLY A 93 6.43 6.35 -14.33
N ASP A 94 6.39 7.36 -15.19
CA ASP A 94 6.06 8.73 -14.81
C ASP A 94 4.61 8.88 -14.32
N GLU A 95 3.69 8.06 -14.81
CA GLU A 95 2.30 8.05 -14.34
C GLU A 95 2.21 7.62 -12.88
N LEU A 96 2.99 6.61 -12.47
CA LEU A 96 3.05 6.18 -11.08
C LEU A 96 3.64 7.27 -10.18
N LEU A 97 4.74 7.89 -10.61
CA LEU A 97 5.36 8.99 -9.85
C LEU A 97 4.43 10.19 -9.73
N SER A 98 3.73 10.55 -10.79
CA SER A 98 2.73 11.63 -10.77
C SER A 98 1.59 11.31 -9.81
N PHE A 99 1.06 10.09 -9.85
CA PHE A 99 -0.01 9.66 -8.95
C PHE A 99 0.40 9.72 -7.47
N ILE A 100 1.63 9.36 -7.15
CA ILE A 100 2.12 9.38 -5.77
C ILE A 100 2.43 10.79 -5.29
N ASN A 101 3.12 11.59 -6.13
CA ASN A 101 3.79 12.81 -5.69
C ASN A 101 2.99 14.10 -5.91
N GLN A 102 2.12 14.17 -6.93
CA GLN A 102 1.43 15.40 -7.29
C GLN A 102 0.18 15.62 -6.43
N ASP A 103 -0.10 16.89 -6.13
CA ASP A 103 -1.31 17.26 -5.38
C ASP A 103 -2.57 16.99 -6.19
N GLU A 104 -2.51 17.19 -7.52
CA GLU A 104 -3.58 16.89 -8.46
C GLU A 104 -3.00 16.19 -9.70
N THR A 105 -3.63 15.13 -10.15
CA THR A 105 -3.14 14.29 -11.23
C THR A 105 -4.25 13.48 -11.87
N THR A 106 -3.97 12.86 -13.01
CA THR A 106 -4.77 11.77 -13.55
C THR A 106 -4.48 10.51 -12.73
N ARG A 107 -5.52 9.96 -12.09
CA ARG A 107 -5.43 8.78 -11.24
C ARG A 107 -5.45 7.50 -12.06
N PRO A 108 -5.03 6.33 -11.49
CA PRO A 108 -5.02 5.06 -12.21
C PRO A 108 -6.37 4.61 -12.78
N ASP A 109 -7.48 5.08 -12.23
CA ASP A 109 -8.84 4.84 -12.74
C ASP A 109 -9.24 5.76 -13.91
N GLY A 110 -8.35 6.64 -14.36
CA GLY A 110 -8.56 7.60 -15.44
C GLY A 110 -9.24 8.91 -15.02
N THR A 111 -9.64 9.07 -13.77
CA THR A 111 -10.25 10.29 -13.26
C THR A 111 -9.19 11.30 -12.80
N THR A 112 -9.52 12.58 -12.82
CA THR A 112 -8.65 13.64 -12.30
C THR A 112 -8.99 13.95 -10.84
N GLY A 113 -7.98 14.12 -10.01
CA GLY A 113 -8.16 14.46 -8.60
C GLY A 113 -6.85 14.41 -7.83
N LYS A 114 -6.93 14.38 -6.51
CA LYS A 114 -5.74 14.36 -5.65
C LYS A 114 -4.84 13.17 -5.96
N GLY A 115 -3.53 13.39 -5.90
CA GLY A 115 -2.55 12.32 -5.85
C GLY A 115 -2.64 11.53 -4.55
N LEU A 116 -1.92 10.41 -4.48
CA LEU A 116 -1.99 9.49 -3.33
C LEU A 116 -1.58 10.18 -2.03
N PHE A 117 -0.40 10.78 -1.96
CA PHE A 117 0.08 11.41 -0.73
C PHE A 117 -0.75 12.62 -0.35
N ALA A 118 -1.18 13.43 -1.32
CA ALA A 118 -2.10 14.55 -1.06
C ALA A 118 -3.43 14.07 -0.45
N CYS A 119 -3.98 12.97 -0.95
CA CYS A 119 -5.17 12.36 -0.38
C CYS A 119 -4.93 11.87 1.05
N LEU A 120 -3.89 11.08 1.29
CA LEU A 120 -3.60 10.50 2.60
C LEU A 120 -3.33 11.58 3.67
N ARG A 121 -2.61 12.63 3.31
CA ARG A 121 -2.35 13.78 4.20
C ARG A 121 -3.60 14.60 4.54
N SER A 122 -4.61 14.55 3.69
CA SER A 122 -5.87 15.29 3.87
C SER A 122 -6.95 14.52 4.62
N LEU A 123 -6.69 13.26 4.99
CA LEU A 123 -7.65 12.47 5.74
C LEU A 123 -7.92 13.10 7.11
N THR A 124 -9.18 13.14 7.47
CA THR A 124 -9.63 13.64 8.78
C THR A 124 -10.60 12.63 9.38
N SER A 125 -10.61 12.53 10.71
CA SER A 125 -11.58 11.71 11.39
C SER A 125 -12.98 12.26 11.15
N SER A 126 -13.90 11.36 10.87
CA SER A 126 -15.32 11.65 10.90
C SER A 126 -15.96 10.76 11.95
N ASN A 127 -16.71 11.36 12.87
CA ASN A 127 -17.45 10.62 13.91
C ASN A 127 -16.58 9.77 14.86
N GLY A 128 -15.38 10.25 15.24
CA GLY A 128 -14.52 9.61 16.25
C GLY A 128 -13.70 8.44 15.72
N ASP A 129 -13.55 8.29 14.42
CA ASP A 129 -12.63 7.31 13.84
C ASP A 129 -11.21 7.87 13.72
N ASP A 130 -10.38 7.60 14.73
CA ASP A 130 -9.02 8.10 14.82
C ASP A 130 -8.07 7.51 13.77
N ARG A 131 -8.45 6.45 13.07
CA ARG A 131 -7.59 5.78 12.07
C ARG A 131 -7.19 6.73 10.92
N ARG A 132 -8.11 7.55 10.44
CA ARG A 132 -7.83 8.51 9.36
C ARG A 132 -6.84 9.58 9.81
N ASP A 133 -6.97 10.08 11.02
CA ASP A 133 -6.04 11.06 11.58
C ASP A 133 -4.63 10.47 11.79
N VAL A 134 -4.54 9.20 12.19
CA VAL A 134 -3.27 8.49 12.31
C VAL A 134 -2.59 8.36 10.94
N ILE A 135 -3.32 7.95 9.90
CA ILE A 135 -2.80 7.84 8.54
C ILE A 135 -2.28 9.20 8.05
N ALA A 136 -3.08 10.25 8.20
CA ALA A 136 -2.68 11.61 7.80
C ALA A 136 -1.42 12.07 8.52
N THR A 137 -1.31 11.79 9.81
CA THR A 137 -0.13 12.13 10.63
C THR A 137 1.11 11.40 10.15
N VAL A 138 1.01 10.11 9.86
CA VAL A 138 2.13 9.32 9.30
C VAL A 138 2.61 9.92 7.99
N PHE A 139 1.69 10.22 7.06
CA PHE A 139 2.06 10.68 5.72
C PHE A 139 2.47 12.15 5.63
N ARG A 140 2.26 12.97 6.65
CA ARG A 140 2.80 14.34 6.71
C ARG A 140 4.34 14.37 6.74
N GLY A 141 4.98 13.35 7.29
CA GLY A 141 6.43 13.23 7.36
C GLY A 141 7.05 12.32 6.30
N VAL A 142 6.29 11.87 5.32
CA VAL A 142 6.72 10.90 4.31
C VAL A 142 6.76 11.53 2.93
N ASP A 143 7.87 11.33 2.23
CA ASP A 143 8.05 11.69 0.82
C ASP A 143 8.54 10.49 0.02
N ASN A 144 8.13 10.42 -1.25
CA ASN A 144 8.72 9.48 -2.18
C ASN A 144 10.05 10.05 -2.71
N ARG A 145 11.14 9.33 -2.46
CA ARG A 145 12.49 9.70 -2.92
C ARG A 145 12.95 8.93 -4.15
N MET A 146 12.23 7.90 -4.56
CA MET A 146 12.54 7.17 -5.79
C MET A 146 12.23 8.03 -7.03
N ARG A 147 13.17 8.00 -7.98
CA ARG A 147 13.08 8.77 -9.22
C ARG A 147 12.61 7.93 -10.41
N SER A 148 12.75 6.61 -10.33
CA SER A 148 12.28 5.70 -11.36
C SER A 148 10.94 5.10 -10.99
N GLY A 149 9.87 5.44 -11.72
CA GLY A 149 8.56 4.84 -11.54
C GLY A 149 8.53 3.36 -11.94
N TYR A 150 9.44 2.92 -12.81
CA TYR A 150 9.59 1.50 -13.15
C TYR A 150 10.19 0.71 -11.99
N LEU A 151 11.27 1.20 -11.38
CA LEU A 151 11.86 0.56 -10.20
C LEU A 151 10.92 0.59 -9.01
N LEU A 152 10.17 1.67 -8.83
CA LEU A 152 9.15 1.76 -7.78
C LEU A 152 8.04 0.73 -7.99
N ARG A 153 7.57 0.52 -9.23
CA ARG A 153 6.62 -0.54 -9.56
C ARG A 153 7.17 -1.92 -9.19
N ASP A 154 8.43 -2.19 -9.50
CA ASP A 154 9.07 -3.46 -9.15
C ASP A 154 9.15 -3.68 -7.63
N VAL A 155 9.46 -2.64 -6.86
CA VAL A 155 9.42 -2.68 -5.38
C VAL A 155 8.01 -2.98 -4.88
N ILE A 156 7.00 -2.27 -5.39
CA ILE A 156 5.59 -2.47 -5.05
C ILE A 156 5.17 -3.90 -5.34
N ASN A 157 5.58 -4.47 -6.46
CA ASN A 157 5.27 -5.86 -6.81
C ASN A 157 5.87 -6.85 -5.81
N LYS A 158 7.09 -6.60 -5.30
CA LYS A 158 7.67 -7.43 -4.24
C LYS A 158 6.89 -7.34 -2.93
N ILE A 159 6.52 -6.12 -2.52
CA ILE A 159 5.73 -5.89 -1.30
C ILE A 159 4.32 -6.46 -1.43
N SER A 160 3.70 -6.44 -2.61
CA SER A 160 2.40 -7.08 -2.86
C SER A 160 2.42 -8.58 -2.59
N GLY A 161 3.57 -9.24 -2.65
CA GLY A 161 3.74 -10.65 -2.29
C GLY A 161 3.72 -10.93 -0.79
N ILE A 162 3.73 -9.91 0.06
CA ILE A 162 3.66 -10.06 1.52
C ILE A 162 2.19 -10.10 1.94
N HIS A 163 1.81 -11.14 2.67
CA HIS A 163 0.46 -11.30 3.20
C HIS A 163 0.49 -11.13 4.73
N PHE A 164 -0.03 -10.01 5.21
CA PHE A 164 -0.01 -9.65 6.62
C PHE A 164 -1.13 -10.29 7.45
N THR A 165 -2.08 -10.97 6.83
CA THR A 165 -3.24 -11.56 7.49
C THR A 165 -2.87 -12.47 8.67
N TYR A 166 -1.76 -13.19 8.58
CA TYR A 166 -1.27 -14.04 9.66
C TYR A 166 -0.84 -13.22 10.87
N PHE A 167 -0.09 -12.15 10.65
CA PHE A 167 0.39 -11.29 11.74
C PHE A 167 -0.74 -10.55 12.43
N ILE A 168 -1.76 -10.14 11.68
CA ILE A 168 -2.95 -9.46 12.20
C ILE A 168 -3.72 -10.40 13.14
N LYS A 169 -3.90 -11.67 12.77
CA LYS A 169 -4.62 -12.67 13.58
C LYS A 169 -3.90 -13.05 14.87
N MET A 170 -2.59 -12.89 14.94
CA MET A 170 -1.82 -13.17 16.17
C MET A 170 -1.84 -12.00 17.16
N SER A 171 -2.28 -10.81 16.73
CA SER A 171 -2.32 -9.60 17.57
C SER A 171 -3.67 -9.39 18.26
N ASN A 172 -4.66 -10.23 17.96
CA ASN A 172 -5.99 -10.28 18.57
C ASN A 172 -6.12 -11.51 19.49
#